data_146348544b3a10e02403bfa32be10724
#
_entry.id   146348544b3a10e02403bfa32be10724
#
_cell.length_a   1.000
_cell.length_b   1.000
_cell.length_c   1.000
_cell.angle_alpha   90.00
_cell.angle_beta   90.00
_cell.angle_gamma   90.00
#
_symmetry.space_group_name_H-M   'P 1'
#
loop_
_entity.id
_entity.type
_entity.pdbx_description
1 polymer ?
#
loop_
_entity_poly.entity_id
_entity_poly.type
_entity_poly.pdbx_seq_one_letter_code
_entity_poly.pdbx_strand_id
1 'polypeptide(L)'
;MKDLKIDESTGLVLEGGGMRGVFTCGVLDYFMDHDIRFPYAIGVSAGACNGLSYASRQRGRAKYSNIDLLEKYDYIGLKHLLKKRNILDFDLLFNEFPEHILPYDYETYFASPERFVMVTTNCITGEANYFEEKKDSRRVIDIVRASSSLPFVCPITYVDEVPMLDGGIVDSIPLQRAIADGCKRNVVVLTRNRGYRKDSKDIRIPSFVYRKYPKLREALSRRCAVYNEQLEMVERMEDEGQIIVIRPLKPVAVDRIEKDVQKLTEFYQEGYECARALLEE
;
A
#
# COMPACT_ATOMS: atom_id res chain seq x y z
N MET A 1 -4.17 17.67 22.12
CA MET A 1 -4.59 16.37 21.55
C MET A 1 -5.68 16.62 20.51
N LYS A 2 -5.36 16.47 19.23
CA LYS A 2 -6.46 16.18 18.29
C LYS A 2 -7.03 14.84 18.75
N ASP A 3 -8.20 14.87 19.39
CA ASP A 3 -8.89 13.67 19.86
C ASP A 3 -9.12 12.73 18.66
N LEU A 4 -8.20 11.79 18.44
CA LEU A 4 -8.42 10.71 17.49
C LEU A 4 -9.50 9.79 18.08
N LYS A 5 -10.76 10.25 18.02
CA LYS A 5 -11.90 9.43 18.42
C LYS A 5 -12.15 8.40 17.33
N ILE A 6 -11.66 7.20 17.58
CA ILE A 6 -11.96 6.06 16.72
C ILE A 6 -13.32 5.50 17.14
N ASP A 7 -14.24 5.44 16.20
CA ASP A 7 -15.56 4.81 16.33
C ASP A 7 -15.78 3.85 15.14
N GLU A 8 -16.92 3.17 15.11
CA GLU A 8 -17.26 2.18 14.07
C GLU A 8 -17.27 2.75 12.64
N SER A 9 -17.31 4.08 12.49
CA SER A 9 -17.27 4.78 11.20
C SER A 9 -15.90 5.35 10.85
N THR A 10 -14.84 4.96 11.58
CA THR A 10 -13.49 5.47 11.35
C THR A 10 -12.68 4.51 10.47
N GLY A 11 -12.14 5.03 9.36
CA GLY A 11 -11.33 4.30 8.39
C GLY A 11 -9.85 4.68 8.42
N LEU A 12 -8.99 3.71 8.13
CA LEU A 12 -7.56 3.89 7.89
C LEU A 12 -7.26 3.65 6.42
N VAL A 13 -6.69 4.64 5.73
CA VAL A 13 -6.36 4.58 4.30
C VAL A 13 -4.85 4.58 4.13
N LEU A 14 -4.31 3.54 3.49
CA LEU A 14 -2.87 3.31 3.33
C LEU A 14 -2.46 3.42 1.86
N GLU A 15 -1.75 4.51 1.53
CA GLU A 15 -1.22 4.74 0.18
C GLU A 15 -0.24 3.65 -0.26
N GLY A 16 -0.22 3.33 -1.55
CA GLY A 16 0.83 2.55 -2.20
C GLY A 16 2.12 3.35 -2.40
N GLY A 17 3.28 2.69 -2.36
CA GLY A 17 4.52 3.46 -2.48
C GLY A 17 5.80 2.68 -2.77
N GLY A 18 5.76 1.35 -2.90
CA GLY A 18 6.96 0.51 -2.92
C GLY A 18 7.76 0.72 -1.62
N MET A 19 9.08 0.88 -1.68
CA MET A 19 9.93 1.04 -0.50
C MET A 19 9.63 2.29 0.32
N ARG A 20 8.93 3.30 -0.23
CA ARG A 20 8.42 4.41 0.58
C ARG A 20 7.38 3.98 1.62
N GLY A 21 6.79 2.82 1.45
CA GLY A 21 5.88 2.21 2.43
C GLY A 21 6.53 1.92 3.79
N VAL A 22 7.85 2.01 3.95
CA VAL A 22 8.49 1.88 5.26
C VAL A 22 8.10 3.02 6.22
N PHE A 23 7.75 4.20 5.69
CA PHE A 23 7.11 5.26 6.48
C PHE A 23 5.80 4.77 7.11
N THR A 24 4.96 4.12 6.30
CA THR A 24 3.70 3.51 6.76
C THR A 24 3.97 2.42 7.81
N CYS A 25 5.06 1.65 7.68
CA CYS A 25 5.43 0.67 8.71
C CYS A 25 5.65 1.35 10.07
N GLY A 26 6.33 2.50 10.10
CA GLY A 26 6.55 3.28 11.33
C GLY A 26 5.24 3.75 11.95
N VAL A 27 4.34 4.31 11.13
CA VAL A 27 3.01 4.75 11.57
C VAL A 27 2.21 3.59 12.17
N LEU A 28 2.17 2.45 11.50
CA LEU A 28 1.41 1.28 11.94
C LEU A 28 2.00 0.63 13.20
N ASP A 29 3.32 0.60 13.33
CA ASP A 29 3.98 0.13 14.54
C ASP A 29 3.67 1.03 15.74
N TYR A 30 3.64 2.37 15.55
CA TYR A 30 3.17 3.29 16.59
C TYR A 30 1.72 3.00 17.00
N PHE A 31 0.84 2.77 16.04
CA PHE A 31 -0.56 2.42 16.35
C PHE A 31 -0.65 1.10 17.13
N MET A 32 0.15 0.11 16.79
CA MET A 32 0.17 -1.17 17.52
C MET A 32 0.75 -1.03 18.93
N ASP A 33 1.79 -0.22 19.12
CA ASP A 33 2.40 0.06 20.43
C ASP A 33 1.43 0.75 21.41
N HIS A 34 0.41 1.47 20.86
CA HIS A 34 -0.60 2.19 21.65
C HIS A 34 -2.00 1.54 21.60
N ASP A 35 -2.10 0.30 21.11
CA ASP A 35 -3.35 -0.47 20.91
C ASP A 35 -4.44 0.29 20.12
N ILE A 36 -4.01 1.14 19.19
CA ILE A 36 -4.91 1.87 18.29
C ILE A 36 -5.41 0.93 17.22
N ARG A 37 -6.73 0.75 17.13
CA ARG A 37 -7.41 -0.17 16.21
C ARG A 37 -8.43 0.57 15.38
N PHE A 38 -8.36 0.38 14.06
CA PHE A 38 -9.36 0.91 13.14
C PHE A 38 -10.33 -0.21 12.72
N PRO A 39 -11.64 -0.01 12.85
CA PRO A 39 -12.62 -1.03 12.45
C PRO A 39 -12.62 -1.31 10.95
N TYR A 40 -12.10 -0.37 10.17
CA TYR A 40 -11.92 -0.47 8.73
C TYR A 40 -10.53 0.02 8.33
N ALA A 41 -9.84 -0.74 7.53
CA ALA A 41 -8.61 -0.30 6.87
C ALA A 41 -8.62 -0.70 5.39
N ILE A 42 -8.01 0.14 4.54
CA ILE A 42 -7.86 -0.12 3.11
C ILE A 42 -6.46 0.22 2.66
N GLY A 43 -5.83 -0.67 1.91
CA GLY A 43 -4.45 -0.51 1.47
C GLY A 43 -4.20 -0.89 0.02
N VAL A 44 -3.17 -0.27 -0.57
CA VAL A 44 -2.76 -0.45 -1.95
C VAL A 44 -1.28 -0.79 -2.01
N SER A 45 -0.88 -1.84 -2.75
CA SER A 45 0.53 -2.17 -2.98
C SER A 45 1.31 -2.33 -1.64
N ALA A 46 2.35 -1.53 -1.39
CA ALA A 46 3.03 -1.52 -0.09
C ALA A 46 2.08 -1.24 1.09
N GLY A 47 1.05 -0.39 0.90
CA GLY A 47 0.01 -0.15 1.91
C GLY A 47 -0.82 -1.40 2.21
N ALA A 48 -1.08 -2.26 1.21
CA ALA A 48 -1.75 -3.54 1.42
C ALA A 48 -0.86 -4.53 2.17
N CYS A 49 0.42 -4.64 1.80
CA CYS A 49 1.40 -5.51 2.49
C CYS A 49 1.57 -5.12 3.97
N ASN A 50 1.75 -3.82 4.24
CA ASN A 50 1.95 -3.30 5.58
C ASN A 50 0.67 -3.39 6.42
N GLY A 51 -0.48 -3.10 5.80
CA GLY A 51 -1.79 -3.21 6.42
C GLY A 51 -2.14 -4.62 6.85
N LEU A 52 -1.72 -5.66 6.11
CA LEU A 52 -1.86 -7.05 6.56
C LEU A 52 -1.10 -7.31 7.86
N SER A 53 0.14 -6.81 8.01
CA SER A 53 0.91 -6.97 9.26
C SER A 53 0.24 -6.25 10.45
N TYR A 54 -0.38 -5.10 10.19
CA TYR A 54 -1.19 -4.38 11.18
C TYR A 54 -2.48 -5.15 11.53
N ALA A 55 -3.21 -5.66 10.53
CA ALA A 55 -4.46 -6.39 10.71
C ALA A 55 -4.26 -7.73 11.46
N SER A 56 -3.08 -8.35 11.34
CA SER A 56 -2.66 -9.52 12.12
C SER A 56 -1.96 -9.19 13.44
N ARG A 57 -1.87 -7.89 13.80
CA ARG A 57 -1.22 -7.43 15.03
C ARG A 57 0.25 -7.84 15.18
N GLN A 58 0.93 -8.10 14.07
CA GLN A 58 2.34 -8.49 14.05
C GLN A 58 3.26 -7.26 14.02
N ARG A 59 3.42 -6.63 15.18
CA ARG A 59 4.26 -5.44 15.38
C ARG A 59 5.69 -5.69 14.92
N GLY A 60 6.25 -4.77 14.13
CA GLY A 60 7.61 -4.86 13.58
C GLY A 60 7.75 -5.77 12.37
N ARG A 61 6.76 -6.61 12.06
CA ARG A 61 6.82 -7.55 10.94
C ARG A 61 7.06 -6.85 9.60
N ALA A 62 6.31 -5.77 9.32
CA ALA A 62 6.45 -5.03 8.08
C ALA A 62 7.82 -4.34 7.99
N LYS A 63 8.34 -3.74 9.08
CA LYS A 63 9.69 -3.19 9.13
C LYS A 63 10.74 -4.27 8.84
N TYR A 64 10.66 -5.40 9.54
CA TYR A 64 11.62 -6.49 9.39
C TYR A 64 11.65 -7.03 7.95
N SER A 65 10.48 -7.21 7.35
CA SER A 65 10.36 -7.64 5.94
C SER A 65 10.99 -6.64 4.97
N ASN A 66 10.73 -5.34 5.15
CA ASN A 66 11.12 -4.30 4.19
C ASN A 66 12.55 -3.78 4.39
N ILE A 67 13.16 -3.93 5.57
CA ILE A 67 14.49 -3.42 5.90
C ILE A 67 15.46 -4.58 6.12
N ASP A 68 15.25 -5.36 7.19
CA ASP A 68 16.21 -6.36 7.64
C ASP A 68 16.33 -7.53 6.63
N LEU A 69 15.19 -8.03 6.12
CA LEU A 69 15.20 -9.10 5.10
C LEU A 69 15.63 -8.59 3.71
N LEU A 70 15.44 -7.29 3.41
CA LEU A 70 15.97 -6.72 2.18
C LEU A 70 17.50 -6.76 2.16
N GLU A 71 18.14 -6.38 3.26
CA GLU A 71 19.59 -6.46 3.40
C GLU A 71 20.09 -7.91 3.24
N LYS A 72 19.42 -8.85 3.88
CA LYS A 72 19.80 -10.26 3.87
C LYS A 72 19.59 -10.94 2.51
N TYR A 73 18.50 -10.69 1.82
CA TYR A 73 18.09 -11.44 0.64
C TYR A 73 18.19 -10.67 -0.67
N ASP A 74 18.35 -9.33 -0.60
CA ASP A 74 18.42 -8.45 -1.78
C ASP A 74 17.37 -8.78 -2.87
N TYR A 75 16.10 -8.87 -2.44
CA TYR A 75 14.98 -9.35 -3.25
C TYR A 75 14.42 -8.32 -4.25
N ILE A 76 15.04 -7.13 -4.36
CA ILE A 76 14.64 -6.06 -5.29
C ILE A 76 15.78 -5.77 -6.26
N GLY A 77 15.47 -5.55 -7.53
CA GLY A 77 16.41 -4.96 -8.48
C GLY A 77 16.46 -5.62 -9.85
N LEU A 78 17.24 -4.99 -10.72
CA LEU A 78 17.38 -5.39 -12.12
C LEU A 78 17.86 -6.82 -12.33
N LYS A 79 18.62 -7.38 -11.38
CA LYS A 79 19.06 -8.78 -11.44
C LYS A 79 17.88 -9.75 -11.49
N HIS A 80 16.79 -9.45 -10.75
CA HIS A 80 15.57 -10.27 -10.75
C HIS A 80 14.77 -10.04 -12.04
N LEU A 81 14.71 -8.81 -12.55
CA LEU A 81 14.06 -8.49 -13.81
C LEU A 81 14.68 -9.28 -14.98
N LEU A 82 16.00 -9.39 -15.03
CA LEU A 82 16.71 -10.14 -16.07
C LEU A 82 16.52 -11.66 -15.94
N LYS A 83 16.51 -12.20 -14.72
CA LYS A 83 16.40 -13.64 -14.47
C LYS A 83 14.96 -14.16 -14.43
N LYS A 84 14.05 -13.41 -13.80
CA LYS A 84 12.69 -13.85 -13.48
C LYS A 84 11.61 -13.00 -14.18
N ARG A 85 12.01 -12.01 -15.00
CA ARG A 85 11.11 -11.01 -15.62
C ARG A 85 10.24 -10.27 -14.58
N ASN A 86 10.79 -10.06 -13.40
CA ASN A 86 10.15 -9.44 -12.26
C ASN A 86 11.20 -8.65 -11.48
N ILE A 87 10.94 -7.38 -11.18
CA ILE A 87 11.87 -6.55 -10.41
C ILE A 87 11.95 -6.95 -8.94
N LEU A 88 10.92 -7.63 -8.45
CA LEU A 88 10.81 -8.17 -7.09
C LEU A 88 10.92 -9.70 -7.14
N ASP A 89 11.56 -10.33 -6.17
CA ASP A 89 11.48 -11.78 -6.03
C ASP A 89 10.16 -12.20 -5.39
N PHE A 90 9.12 -12.37 -6.23
CA PHE A 90 7.77 -12.69 -5.78
C PHE A 90 7.66 -14.03 -5.05
N ASP A 91 8.45 -15.01 -5.44
CA ASP A 91 8.42 -16.31 -4.77
C ASP A 91 8.93 -16.18 -3.34
N LEU A 92 10.00 -15.41 -3.15
CA LEU A 92 10.52 -15.11 -1.83
C LEU A 92 9.54 -14.30 -0.99
N LEU A 93 8.98 -13.22 -1.57
CA LEU A 93 8.12 -12.28 -0.84
C LEU A 93 6.74 -12.85 -0.49
N PHE A 94 6.14 -13.64 -1.39
CA PHE A 94 4.74 -14.05 -1.28
C PHE A 94 4.54 -15.56 -1.05
N ASN A 95 5.62 -16.35 -1.03
CA ASN A 95 5.59 -17.75 -0.64
C ASN A 95 6.53 -17.98 0.55
N GLU A 96 7.86 -17.81 0.36
CA GLU A 96 8.83 -18.18 1.40
C GLU A 96 8.74 -17.32 2.68
N PHE A 97 8.54 -15.99 2.54
CA PHE A 97 8.44 -15.13 3.72
C PHE A 97 7.21 -15.47 4.56
N PRO A 98 5.98 -15.48 4.04
CA PRO A 98 4.80 -15.71 4.86
C PRO A 98 4.64 -17.13 5.37
N GLU A 99 5.30 -18.13 4.74
CA GLU A 99 5.17 -19.53 5.14
C GLU A 99 6.34 -20.01 6.02
N HIS A 100 7.58 -19.56 5.77
CA HIS A 100 8.77 -20.18 6.37
C HIS A 100 9.72 -19.19 7.07
N ILE A 101 9.98 -18.03 6.49
CA ILE A 101 11.03 -17.12 6.97
C ILE A 101 10.49 -16.13 7.99
N LEU A 102 9.31 -15.60 7.72
CA LEU A 102 8.61 -14.63 8.56
C LEU A 102 7.10 -14.97 8.56
N PRO A 103 6.71 -16.06 9.24
CA PRO A 103 5.35 -16.57 9.19
C PRO A 103 4.29 -15.50 9.44
N TYR A 104 3.25 -15.53 8.60
CA TYR A 104 2.11 -14.63 8.76
C TYR A 104 1.07 -15.27 9.69
N ASP A 105 0.57 -14.50 10.64
CA ASP A 105 -0.44 -14.96 11.59
C ASP A 105 -1.85 -14.83 10.99
N TYR A 106 -2.21 -15.85 10.19
CA TYR A 106 -3.54 -15.96 9.58
C TYR A 106 -4.64 -16.16 10.62
N GLU A 107 -4.34 -16.83 11.74
CA GLU A 107 -5.33 -17.09 12.78
C GLU A 107 -5.81 -15.79 13.39
N THR A 108 -4.89 -14.94 13.87
CA THR A 108 -5.21 -13.61 14.38
C THR A 108 -5.90 -12.75 13.33
N TYR A 109 -5.42 -12.76 12.07
CA TYR A 109 -6.02 -11.97 11.00
C TYR A 109 -7.47 -12.41 10.71
N PHE A 110 -7.73 -13.69 10.61
CA PHE A 110 -9.09 -14.22 10.31
C PHE A 110 -10.06 -14.04 11.48
N ALA A 111 -9.57 -14.12 12.71
CA ALA A 111 -10.38 -13.90 13.91
C ALA A 111 -10.66 -12.40 14.19
N SER A 112 -9.91 -11.50 13.59
CA SER A 112 -10.07 -10.05 13.78
C SER A 112 -11.42 -9.57 13.26
N PRO A 113 -12.19 -8.77 14.03
CA PRO A 113 -13.43 -8.17 13.57
C PRO A 113 -13.22 -7.01 12.59
N GLU A 114 -12.02 -6.46 12.54
CA GLU A 114 -11.70 -5.32 11.68
C GLU A 114 -11.72 -5.76 10.19
N ARG A 115 -12.34 -4.93 9.37
CA ARG A 115 -12.34 -5.11 7.92
C ARG A 115 -11.01 -4.64 7.34
N PHE A 116 -10.42 -5.44 6.47
CA PHE A 116 -9.24 -5.03 5.71
C PHE A 116 -9.45 -5.23 4.22
N VAL A 117 -9.45 -4.12 3.48
CA VAL A 117 -9.68 -4.07 2.03
C VAL A 117 -8.34 -3.92 1.30
N MET A 118 -8.09 -4.74 0.30
CA MET A 118 -6.90 -4.71 -0.56
C MET A 118 -7.31 -4.32 -1.97
N VAL A 119 -6.58 -3.36 -2.56
CA VAL A 119 -6.91 -2.78 -3.87
C VAL A 119 -6.02 -3.35 -4.96
N THR A 120 -6.62 -3.78 -6.07
CA THR A 120 -5.94 -4.19 -7.30
C THR A 120 -6.52 -3.48 -8.51
N THR A 121 -5.84 -3.55 -9.65
CA THR A 121 -6.37 -3.09 -10.94
C THR A 121 -6.72 -4.29 -11.81
N ASN A 122 -7.98 -4.39 -12.22
CA ASN A 122 -8.45 -5.39 -13.16
C ASN A 122 -7.92 -5.08 -14.56
N CYS A 123 -7.14 -6.00 -15.14
CA CYS A 123 -6.55 -5.78 -16.44
C CYS A 123 -7.59 -5.75 -17.59
N ILE A 124 -8.73 -6.43 -17.42
CA ILE A 124 -9.77 -6.53 -18.43
C ILE A 124 -10.58 -5.23 -18.50
N THR A 125 -11.04 -4.74 -17.33
CA THR A 125 -11.91 -3.55 -17.24
C THR A 125 -11.14 -2.25 -17.12
N GLY A 126 -9.87 -2.29 -16.66
CA GLY A 126 -9.08 -1.10 -16.34
C GLY A 126 -9.54 -0.38 -15.09
N GLU A 127 -10.36 -1.01 -14.26
CA GLU A 127 -10.95 -0.45 -13.04
C GLU A 127 -10.36 -1.08 -11.78
N ALA A 128 -10.58 -0.43 -10.61
CA ALA A 128 -10.17 -0.98 -9.34
C ALA A 128 -11.05 -2.16 -8.92
N ASN A 129 -10.44 -3.21 -8.41
CA ASN A 129 -11.11 -4.25 -7.64
C ASN A 129 -10.70 -4.13 -6.18
N TYR A 130 -11.69 -4.28 -5.29
CA TYR A 130 -11.56 -4.18 -3.84
C TYR A 130 -11.88 -5.53 -3.22
N PHE A 131 -10.91 -6.12 -2.53
CA PHE A 131 -11.01 -7.45 -1.98
C PHE A 131 -10.95 -7.43 -0.45
N GLU A 132 -11.85 -8.15 0.17
CA GLU A 132 -11.77 -8.58 1.57
C GLU A 132 -11.66 -10.10 1.58
N GLU A 133 -10.73 -10.65 2.36
CA GLU A 133 -10.57 -12.09 2.50
C GLU A 133 -10.29 -12.45 3.97
N LYS A 134 -11.10 -13.33 4.54
CA LYS A 134 -11.04 -13.71 5.96
C LYS A 134 -11.11 -15.23 6.18
N LYS A 135 -10.87 -16.02 5.13
CA LYS A 135 -11.04 -17.49 5.21
C LYS A 135 -9.94 -18.28 4.53
N ASP A 136 -9.43 -17.77 3.42
CA ASP A 136 -8.46 -18.48 2.57
C ASP A 136 -7.12 -17.74 2.56
N SER A 137 -6.13 -18.32 3.24
CA SER A 137 -4.78 -17.78 3.34
C SER A 137 -4.09 -17.67 1.97
N ARG A 138 -4.32 -18.63 1.08
CA ARG A 138 -3.76 -18.59 -0.27
C ARG A 138 -4.33 -17.44 -1.07
N ARG A 139 -5.64 -17.24 -0.99
CA ARG A 139 -6.31 -16.13 -1.66
C ARG A 139 -5.87 -14.77 -1.12
N VAL A 140 -5.61 -14.62 0.20
CA VAL A 140 -5.00 -13.42 0.77
C VAL A 140 -3.66 -13.10 0.09
N ILE A 141 -2.79 -14.11 -0.07
CA ILE A 141 -1.50 -13.96 -0.71
C ILE A 141 -1.64 -13.60 -2.19
N ASP A 142 -2.54 -14.24 -2.92
CA ASP A 142 -2.77 -13.94 -4.33
C ASP A 142 -3.27 -12.50 -4.53
N ILE A 143 -4.15 -11.99 -3.65
CA ILE A 143 -4.65 -10.61 -3.68
C ILE A 143 -3.51 -9.61 -3.39
N VAL A 144 -2.74 -9.81 -2.32
CA VAL A 144 -1.68 -8.85 -1.95
C VAL A 144 -0.52 -8.87 -2.96
N ARG A 145 -0.23 -10.03 -3.54
CA ARG A 145 0.71 -10.19 -4.65
C ARG A 145 0.23 -9.42 -5.88
N ALA A 146 -1.05 -9.54 -6.24
CA ALA A 146 -1.67 -8.77 -7.32
C ALA A 146 -1.61 -7.27 -7.05
N SER A 147 -1.95 -6.84 -5.83
CA SER A 147 -1.86 -5.44 -5.40
C SER A 147 -0.43 -4.87 -5.51
N SER A 148 0.59 -5.72 -5.45
CA SER A 148 2.01 -5.37 -5.55
C SER A 148 2.63 -5.60 -6.93
N SER A 149 1.84 -6.07 -7.91
CA SER A 149 2.30 -6.37 -9.29
C SER A 149 2.44 -5.10 -10.10
N LEU A 150 3.62 -4.46 -10.02
CA LEU A 150 3.93 -3.22 -10.72
C LEU A 150 3.87 -3.40 -12.25
N PRO A 151 3.21 -2.47 -12.98
CA PRO A 151 3.15 -2.56 -14.43
C PRO A 151 4.55 -2.48 -15.06
N PHE A 152 4.75 -3.19 -16.17
CA PHE A 152 5.98 -3.31 -16.98
C PHE A 152 7.13 -4.10 -16.35
N VAL A 153 7.22 -4.16 -15.02
CA VAL A 153 8.37 -4.73 -14.30
C VAL A 153 8.02 -5.93 -13.42
N CYS A 154 6.73 -6.24 -13.29
CA CYS A 154 6.23 -7.43 -12.63
C CYS A 154 5.25 -8.18 -13.55
N PRO A 155 5.07 -9.50 -13.38
CA PRO A 155 4.07 -10.27 -14.11
C PRO A 155 2.65 -9.86 -13.70
N ILE A 156 1.69 -10.10 -14.59
CA ILE A 156 0.27 -10.09 -14.26
C ILE A 156 0.01 -11.23 -13.28
N THR A 157 -0.66 -10.94 -12.19
CA THR A 157 -1.08 -11.92 -11.17
C THR A 157 -2.57 -12.20 -11.33
N TYR A 158 -2.99 -13.43 -11.10
CA TYR A 158 -4.39 -13.82 -11.21
C TYR A 158 -5.01 -13.97 -9.83
N VAL A 159 -6.19 -13.38 -9.66
CA VAL A 159 -7.07 -13.58 -8.50
C VAL A 159 -8.39 -14.08 -9.04
N ASP A 160 -8.85 -15.25 -8.60
CA ASP A 160 -10.07 -15.90 -9.08
C ASP A 160 -10.10 -15.98 -10.64
N GLU A 161 -8.96 -16.37 -11.25
CA GLU A 161 -8.74 -16.44 -12.71
C GLU A 161 -8.79 -15.08 -13.44
N VAL A 162 -9.02 -13.97 -12.74
CA VAL A 162 -9.03 -12.63 -13.34
C VAL A 162 -7.62 -12.03 -13.29
N PRO A 163 -7.09 -11.52 -14.43
CA PRO A 163 -5.78 -10.90 -14.48
C PRO A 163 -5.77 -9.54 -13.77
N MET A 164 -4.87 -9.38 -12.81
CA MET A 164 -4.73 -8.20 -11.96
C MET A 164 -3.32 -7.63 -12.00
N LEU A 165 -3.23 -6.34 -11.77
CA LEU A 165 -2.00 -5.59 -11.49
C LEU A 165 -2.16 -4.68 -10.28
N ASP A 166 -1.08 -3.97 -9.90
CA ASP A 166 -1.02 -3.04 -8.77
C ASP A 166 -2.20 -2.04 -8.77
N GLY A 167 -2.90 -1.96 -7.66
CA GLY A 167 -4.05 -1.08 -7.48
C GLY A 167 -3.71 0.40 -7.67
N GLY A 168 -2.45 0.79 -7.42
CA GLY A 168 -1.97 2.15 -7.62
C GLY A 168 -1.88 2.61 -9.10
N ILE A 169 -2.38 1.81 -10.05
CA ILE A 169 -2.62 2.25 -11.43
C ILE A 169 -3.86 3.15 -11.47
N VAL A 170 -4.92 2.77 -10.77
CA VAL A 170 -6.23 3.43 -10.84
C VAL A 170 -6.69 4.04 -9.52
N ASP A 171 -6.24 3.50 -8.38
CA ASP A 171 -6.63 3.99 -7.05
C ASP A 171 -5.46 3.88 -6.07
N SER A 172 -4.55 4.86 -6.14
CA SER A 172 -3.35 4.88 -5.30
C SER A 172 -3.63 5.31 -3.86
N ILE A 173 -4.69 6.08 -3.62
CA ILE A 173 -5.11 6.60 -2.31
C ILE A 173 -6.62 6.36 -2.19
N PRO A 174 -7.06 5.17 -1.73
CA PRO A 174 -8.44 4.71 -1.85
C PRO A 174 -9.38 5.34 -0.81
N LEU A 175 -9.28 6.67 -0.60
CA LEU A 175 -10.11 7.42 0.33
C LEU A 175 -11.59 7.45 -0.11
N GLN A 176 -11.85 7.62 -1.41
CA GLN A 176 -13.22 7.60 -1.92
C GLN A 176 -13.92 6.27 -1.67
N ARG A 177 -13.16 5.17 -1.78
CA ARG A 177 -13.68 3.84 -1.46
C ARG A 177 -14.00 3.70 0.02
N ALA A 178 -13.12 4.14 0.92
CA ALA A 178 -13.38 4.11 2.36
C ALA A 178 -14.65 4.91 2.72
N ILE A 179 -14.84 6.09 2.12
CA ILE A 179 -16.05 6.90 2.29
C ILE A 179 -17.30 6.16 1.76
N ALA A 180 -17.21 5.56 0.58
CA ALA A 180 -18.31 4.79 -0.02
C ALA A 180 -18.67 3.54 0.81
N ASP A 181 -17.69 2.93 1.49
CA ASP A 181 -17.88 1.78 2.39
C ASP A 181 -18.44 2.19 3.77
N GLY A 182 -18.69 3.51 4.01
CA GLY A 182 -19.35 4.03 5.20
C GLY A 182 -18.44 4.73 6.21
N CYS A 183 -17.14 4.89 5.92
CA CYS A 183 -16.23 5.60 6.81
C CYS A 183 -16.48 7.11 6.76
N LYS A 184 -17.02 7.67 7.85
CA LYS A 184 -17.31 9.10 8.00
C LYS A 184 -16.07 9.90 8.45
N ARG A 185 -15.14 9.24 9.10
CA ARG A 185 -13.86 9.79 9.56
C ARG A 185 -12.75 8.94 8.99
N ASN A 186 -11.70 9.57 8.48
CA ASN A 186 -10.61 8.81 7.88
C ASN A 186 -9.26 9.35 8.34
N VAL A 187 -8.37 8.43 8.68
CA VAL A 187 -6.94 8.68 8.83
C VAL A 187 -6.26 8.20 7.55
N VAL A 188 -5.58 9.08 6.86
CA VAL A 188 -4.92 8.79 5.59
C VAL A 188 -3.40 8.82 5.79
N VAL A 189 -2.72 7.72 5.54
CA VAL A 189 -1.26 7.63 5.60
C VAL A 189 -0.71 7.73 4.18
N LEU A 190 0.02 8.82 3.92
CA LEU A 190 0.68 9.08 2.64
C LEU A 190 2.17 8.78 2.73
N THR A 191 2.77 8.44 1.59
CA THR A 191 4.20 8.15 1.44
C THR A 191 4.96 9.30 0.76
N ARG A 192 4.29 10.44 0.58
CA ARG A 192 4.83 11.68 -0.01
C ARG A 192 4.47 12.89 0.85
N ASN A 193 5.36 13.88 0.86
CA ASN A 193 5.13 15.16 1.53
C ASN A 193 4.02 15.98 0.85
N ARG A 194 3.47 16.93 1.57
CA ARG A 194 2.46 17.87 1.05
C ARG A 194 3.00 18.64 -0.17
N GLY A 195 2.11 18.86 -1.13
CA GLY A 195 2.44 19.56 -2.37
C GLY A 195 3.15 18.74 -3.44
N TYR A 196 3.48 17.48 -3.16
CA TYR A 196 4.01 16.58 -4.20
C TYR A 196 2.96 16.35 -5.30
N ARG A 197 3.44 16.37 -6.56
CA ARG A 197 2.64 15.99 -7.74
C ARG A 197 3.47 15.12 -8.67
N LYS A 198 2.84 14.17 -9.33
CA LYS A 198 3.45 13.44 -10.44
C LYS A 198 3.43 14.32 -11.68
N ASP A 199 4.45 14.20 -12.53
CA ASP A 199 4.37 14.78 -13.87
C ASP A 199 3.19 14.15 -14.62
N SER A 200 2.19 14.98 -14.94
CA SER A 200 0.93 14.55 -15.54
C SER A 200 0.97 14.50 -17.07
N LYS A 201 2.16 14.56 -17.68
CA LYS A 201 2.28 14.35 -19.12
C LYS A 201 1.67 13.00 -19.49
N ASP A 202 0.79 13.01 -20.48
CA ASP A 202 0.17 11.80 -21.00
C ASP A 202 1.22 10.78 -21.43
N ILE A 203 1.28 9.67 -20.71
CA ILE A 203 2.17 8.57 -21.05
C ILE A 203 1.47 7.73 -22.13
N ARG A 204 1.90 7.89 -23.37
CA ARG A 204 1.39 7.07 -24.46
C ARG A 204 1.93 5.64 -24.33
N ILE A 205 1.05 4.69 -23.98
CA ILE A 205 1.39 3.27 -23.92
C ILE A 205 1.29 2.68 -25.33
N PRO A 206 2.40 2.13 -25.89
CA PRO A 206 2.38 1.52 -27.21
C PRO A 206 1.35 0.39 -27.31
N SER A 207 0.69 0.24 -28.45
CA SER A 207 -0.41 -0.70 -28.64
C SER A 207 -0.01 -2.18 -28.48
N PHE A 208 1.25 -2.53 -28.66
CA PHE A 208 1.76 -3.87 -28.47
C PHE A 208 1.97 -4.23 -27.00
N VAL A 209 2.16 -3.22 -26.13
CA VAL A 209 2.26 -3.40 -24.68
C VAL A 209 0.85 -3.64 -24.14
N TYR A 210 0.68 -4.71 -23.35
CA TYR A 210 -0.64 -5.15 -22.86
C TYR A 210 -1.71 -5.22 -23.97
N ARG A 211 -1.32 -5.77 -25.14
CA ARG A 211 -2.19 -5.82 -26.34
C ARG A 211 -3.58 -6.41 -26.05
N LYS A 212 -3.65 -7.40 -25.17
CA LYS A 212 -4.91 -8.06 -24.79
C LYS A 212 -5.80 -7.21 -23.87
N TYR A 213 -5.25 -6.12 -23.30
CA TYR A 213 -5.90 -5.33 -22.26
C TYR A 213 -5.94 -3.84 -22.62
N PRO A 214 -6.79 -3.43 -23.59
CA PRO A 214 -6.86 -2.02 -24.02
C PRO A 214 -7.30 -1.07 -22.93
N LYS A 215 -8.22 -1.49 -22.05
CA LYS A 215 -8.69 -0.69 -20.92
C LYS A 215 -7.60 -0.46 -19.86
N LEU A 216 -6.77 -1.46 -19.60
CA LEU A 216 -5.58 -1.29 -18.76
C LEU A 216 -4.63 -0.24 -19.35
N ARG A 217 -4.41 -0.20 -20.67
CA ARG A 217 -3.55 0.81 -21.30
C ARG A 217 -4.11 2.22 -21.12
N GLU A 218 -5.43 2.38 -21.24
CA GLU A 218 -6.11 3.64 -20.98
C GLU A 218 -5.90 4.08 -19.52
N ALA A 219 -6.13 3.18 -18.55
CA ALA A 219 -5.88 3.45 -17.13
C ALA A 219 -4.42 3.85 -16.85
N LEU A 220 -3.46 3.13 -17.45
CA LEU A 220 -2.03 3.44 -17.32
C LEU A 220 -1.67 4.83 -17.85
N SER A 221 -2.28 5.26 -18.96
CA SER A 221 -2.03 6.59 -19.53
C SER A 221 -2.51 7.72 -18.62
N ARG A 222 -3.61 7.51 -17.89
CA ARG A 222 -4.22 8.49 -16.96
C ARG A 222 -3.67 8.42 -15.54
N ARG A 223 -2.86 7.43 -15.21
CA ARG A 223 -2.40 7.12 -13.84
C ARG A 223 -1.86 8.32 -13.06
N CYS A 224 -1.08 9.20 -13.72
CA CYS A 224 -0.50 10.35 -13.04
C CYS A 224 -1.54 11.44 -12.75
N ALA A 225 -2.47 11.67 -13.66
CA ALA A 225 -3.57 12.62 -13.48
C ALA A 225 -4.48 12.15 -12.33
N VAL A 226 -4.93 10.89 -12.37
CA VAL A 226 -5.77 10.29 -11.30
C VAL A 226 -5.11 10.39 -9.92
N TYR A 227 -3.80 10.11 -9.84
CA TYR A 227 -3.07 10.26 -8.58
C TYR A 227 -3.07 11.70 -8.06
N ASN A 228 -2.85 12.67 -8.94
CA ASN A 228 -2.84 14.09 -8.57
C ASN A 228 -4.24 14.56 -8.13
N GLU A 229 -5.29 14.13 -8.81
CA GLU A 229 -6.69 14.39 -8.42
C GLU A 229 -7.00 13.83 -7.01
N GLN A 230 -6.52 12.62 -6.71
CA GLN A 230 -6.65 12.04 -5.37
C GLN A 230 -5.91 12.85 -4.30
N LEU A 231 -4.68 13.31 -4.58
CA LEU A 231 -3.94 14.18 -3.66
C LEU A 231 -4.64 15.52 -3.43
N GLU A 232 -5.18 16.14 -4.48
CA GLU A 232 -5.94 17.39 -4.37
C GLU A 232 -7.19 17.22 -3.50
N MET A 233 -7.89 16.11 -3.66
CA MET A 233 -9.02 15.77 -2.81
C MET A 233 -8.59 15.61 -1.35
N VAL A 234 -7.52 14.85 -1.09
CA VAL A 234 -6.99 14.64 0.27
C VAL A 234 -6.58 15.95 0.90
N GLU A 235 -5.81 16.79 0.19
CA GLU A 235 -5.33 18.09 0.72
C GLU A 235 -6.49 19.03 1.02
N ARG A 236 -7.51 19.07 0.15
CA ARG A 236 -8.73 19.86 0.41
C ARG A 236 -9.49 19.39 1.64
N MET A 237 -9.75 18.08 1.75
CA MET A 237 -10.48 17.51 2.88
C MET A 237 -9.71 17.65 4.21
N GLU A 238 -8.37 17.61 4.15
CA GLU A 238 -7.51 17.90 5.29
C GLU A 238 -7.64 19.36 5.72
N ASP A 239 -7.59 20.33 4.77
CA ASP A 239 -7.72 21.77 5.04
C ASP A 239 -9.11 22.12 5.61
N GLU A 240 -10.14 21.38 5.20
CA GLU A 240 -11.50 21.48 5.71
C GLU A 240 -11.70 20.76 7.07
N GLY A 241 -10.68 20.08 7.58
CA GLY A 241 -10.73 19.33 8.85
C GLY A 241 -11.60 18.08 8.81
N GLN A 242 -11.91 17.55 7.63
CA GLN A 242 -12.75 16.37 7.44
C GLN A 242 -11.99 15.05 7.62
N ILE A 243 -10.68 15.06 7.42
CA ILE A 243 -9.81 13.90 7.56
C ILE A 243 -8.53 14.28 8.32
N ILE A 244 -7.86 13.26 8.84
CA ILE A 244 -6.53 13.38 9.42
C ILE A 244 -5.53 12.78 8.43
N VAL A 245 -4.42 13.48 8.16
CA VAL A 245 -3.39 13.01 7.26
C VAL A 245 -2.06 12.88 7.99
N ILE A 246 -1.45 11.70 7.91
CA ILE A 246 -0.10 11.43 8.36
C ILE A 246 0.78 11.28 7.13
N ARG A 247 1.81 12.14 7.01
CA ARG A 247 2.70 12.17 5.85
C ARG A 247 4.10 12.63 6.22
N PRO A 248 5.12 12.32 5.40
CA PRO A 248 6.45 12.89 5.56
C PRO A 248 6.42 14.41 5.57
N LEU A 249 7.15 15.01 6.50
CA LEU A 249 7.21 16.49 6.67
C LEU A 249 8.14 17.16 5.66
N LYS A 250 9.10 16.40 5.11
CA LYS A 250 10.12 16.88 4.17
C LYS A 250 10.01 16.17 2.82
N PRO A 251 10.59 16.73 1.75
CA PRO A 251 10.71 16.03 0.47
C PRO A 251 11.38 14.67 0.65
N VAL A 252 10.71 13.62 0.14
CA VAL A 252 11.08 12.23 0.38
C VAL A 252 12.28 11.85 -0.50
N ALA A 253 13.38 11.46 0.14
CA ALA A 253 14.61 11.00 -0.52
C ALA A 253 14.60 9.50 -0.86
N VAL A 254 13.63 8.73 -0.33
CA VAL A 254 13.47 7.29 -0.56
C VAL A 254 12.77 7.04 -1.89
N ASP A 255 13.36 6.19 -2.73
CA ASP A 255 12.78 5.78 -4.00
C ASP A 255 11.88 4.53 -3.85
N ARG A 256 11.10 4.21 -4.93
CA ARG A 256 10.22 3.02 -4.95
C ARG A 256 10.98 1.70 -4.83
N ILE A 257 12.25 1.69 -5.27
CA ILE A 257 13.14 0.52 -5.27
C ILE A 257 14.40 0.78 -4.44
N GLU A 258 14.29 1.67 -3.44
CA GLU A 258 15.39 2.01 -2.53
C GLU A 258 15.92 0.74 -1.83
N LYS A 259 17.25 0.70 -1.65
CA LYS A 259 17.94 -0.40 -0.97
C LYS A 259 18.85 0.07 0.16
N ASP A 260 19.04 1.37 0.30
CA ASP A 260 19.85 1.92 1.37
C ASP A 260 19.12 1.74 2.70
N VAL A 261 19.61 0.78 3.49
CA VAL A 261 19.03 0.38 4.77
C VAL A 261 18.99 1.54 5.78
N GLN A 262 19.99 2.41 5.75
CA GLN A 262 20.02 3.57 6.64
C GLN A 262 18.90 4.55 6.29
N LYS A 263 18.76 4.92 5.01
CA LYS A 263 17.65 5.77 4.54
C LYS A 263 16.28 5.18 4.85
N LEU A 264 16.13 3.87 4.65
CA LEU A 264 14.87 3.17 4.97
C LEU A 264 14.58 3.21 6.47
N THR A 265 15.61 2.99 7.32
CA THR A 265 15.45 3.03 8.77
C THR A 265 15.09 4.43 9.26
N GLU A 266 15.74 5.47 8.74
CA GLU A 266 15.44 6.87 9.06
C GLU A 266 14.00 7.22 8.65
N PHE A 267 13.57 6.76 7.48
CA PHE A 267 12.22 7.03 6.98
C PHE A 267 11.14 6.24 7.73
N TYR A 268 11.43 5.04 8.21
CA TYR A 268 10.59 4.31 9.15
C TYR A 268 10.42 5.10 10.46
N GLN A 269 11.53 5.60 11.02
CA GLN A 269 11.52 6.37 12.26
C GLN A 269 10.71 7.68 12.09
N GLU A 270 10.86 8.37 10.94
CA GLU A 270 10.03 9.55 10.64
C GLU A 270 8.53 9.21 10.66
N GLY A 271 8.13 8.05 10.12
CA GLY A 271 6.74 7.61 10.15
C GLY A 271 6.22 7.39 11.57
N TYR A 272 7.02 6.74 12.41
CA TYR A 272 6.70 6.51 13.82
C TYR A 272 6.53 7.84 14.59
N GLU A 273 7.48 8.78 14.39
CA GLU A 273 7.44 10.10 15.03
C GLU A 273 6.28 10.98 14.53
N CYS A 274 5.94 10.92 13.25
CA CYS A 274 4.78 11.64 12.72
C CYS A 274 3.47 11.15 13.33
N ALA A 275 3.33 9.84 13.54
CA ALA A 275 2.16 9.29 14.23
C ALA A 275 2.12 9.69 15.70
N ARG A 276 3.28 9.67 16.38
CA ARG A 276 3.42 10.11 17.77
C ARG A 276 3.01 11.58 17.93
N ALA A 277 3.59 12.47 17.13
CA ALA A 277 3.31 13.90 17.22
C ALA A 277 1.82 14.23 17.03
N LEU A 278 1.14 13.50 16.13
CA LEU A 278 -0.29 13.71 15.90
C LEU A 278 -1.16 13.38 17.12
N LEU A 279 -0.74 12.39 17.93
CA LEU A 279 -1.56 11.86 19.03
C LEU A 279 -1.16 12.44 20.41
N GLU A 280 0.06 12.96 20.54
CA GLU A 280 0.56 13.59 21.78
C GLU A 280 0.32 15.11 21.81
N GLU A 281 0.08 15.77 20.66
CA GLU A 281 -0.32 17.19 20.55
C GLU A 281 -1.86 17.37 20.70
#